data_99a8638d8e9e88e53098ef16d0b66a09
#
_entry.id   99a8638d8e9e88e53098ef16d0b66a09
#
_cell.length_a   1.000
_cell.length_b   1.000
_cell.length_c   1.000
_cell.angle_alpha   90.00
_cell.angle_beta   90.00
_cell.angle_gamma   90.00
#
_symmetry.space_group_name_H-M   'P 1'
#
loop_
_entity.id
_entity.type
_entity.pdbx_description
1 polymer ?
#
loop_
_entity_poly.entity_id
_entity_poly.type
_entity_poly.pdbx_seq_one_letter_code
_entity_poly.pdbx_strand_id
1 'polypeptide(L)'
;MSSSKYIWNFPSNNFGQITGIGDSGVETFKGSPIRSLAREVCQNSLDAKITDSEPVRVEFRLFTINSSEVPGRDYLEEVFHKSLDYWSAQKADKAKIFLRRQLKLSKAQSLLV
;
A
#
# COMPACT_ATOMS: atom_id res chain seq x y z
N MET A 1 11.53 -7.79 26.52
CA MET A 1 10.82 -8.18 25.27
C MET A 1 11.33 -7.29 24.15
N SER A 2 12.05 -7.86 23.24
CA SER A 2 12.46 -7.15 22.03
C SER A 2 11.22 -6.96 21.16
N SER A 3 10.63 -5.77 21.16
CA SER A 3 9.65 -5.42 20.17
C SER A 3 10.38 -5.38 18.83
N SER A 4 10.17 -6.37 17.99
CA SER A 4 10.62 -6.32 16.61
C SER A 4 10.00 -5.07 16.01
N LYS A 5 10.84 -4.07 15.78
CA LYS A 5 10.44 -2.78 15.28
C LYS A 5 10.14 -2.94 13.79
N TYR A 6 8.92 -3.34 13.46
CA TYR A 6 8.45 -3.30 12.07
C TYR A 6 8.38 -1.83 11.65
N ILE A 7 9.21 -1.45 10.71
CA ILE A 7 9.29 -0.08 10.20
C ILE A 7 8.92 -0.13 8.72
N TRP A 8 8.02 0.76 8.32
CA TRP A 8 7.76 1.02 6.91
C TRP A 8 9.03 1.58 6.26
N ASN A 9 9.49 0.97 5.18
CA ASN A 9 10.64 1.45 4.44
C ASN A 9 10.15 2.30 3.27
N PHE A 10 10.54 3.57 3.29
CA PHE A 10 10.29 4.51 2.19
C PHE A 10 11.63 4.78 1.52
N PRO A 11 11.92 4.16 0.36
CA PRO A 11 13.16 4.42 -0.34
C PRO A 11 13.28 5.88 -0.71
N SER A 12 14.48 6.43 -0.58
CA SER A 12 14.75 7.80 -0.99
C SER A 12 14.60 7.93 -2.51
N ASN A 13 14.06 9.06 -2.94
CA ASN A 13 13.99 9.41 -4.35
C ASN A 13 15.39 9.86 -4.83
N ASN A 14 16.26 8.91 -5.17
CA ASN A 14 17.61 9.20 -5.67
C ASN A 14 17.55 10.08 -6.92
N PHE A 15 17.78 11.40 -6.72
CA PHE A 15 17.93 12.39 -7.78
C PHE A 15 16.75 12.64 -8.73
N GLY A 16 15.52 12.51 -8.26
CA GLY A 16 14.58 13.48 -8.72
C GLY A 16 13.68 13.19 -9.88
N GLN A 17 13.15 12.00 -10.08
CA GLN A 17 11.87 11.94 -10.78
C GLN A 17 10.75 12.15 -9.75
N ILE A 18 10.07 13.29 -9.81
CA ILE A 18 8.81 13.50 -9.10
C ILE A 18 7.74 12.72 -9.86
N THR A 19 7.66 11.43 -9.56
CA THR A 19 6.55 10.59 -10.02
C THR A 19 5.37 10.86 -9.10
N GLY A 20 4.36 11.53 -9.61
CA GLY A 20 3.12 11.76 -8.87
C GLY A 20 2.24 10.51 -8.81
N ILE A 21 1.09 10.65 -8.17
CA ILE A 21 0.05 9.60 -8.03
C ILE A 21 -0.50 9.08 -9.38
N GLY A 22 -0.12 9.68 -10.49
CA GLY A 22 -0.52 9.31 -11.85
C GLY A 22 0.41 8.33 -12.55
N ASP A 23 1.10 7.45 -11.84
CA ASP A 23 1.93 6.41 -12.43
C ASP A 23 1.08 5.50 -13.33
N SER A 24 1.53 5.31 -14.56
CA SER A 24 0.86 4.47 -15.57
C SER A 24 0.64 3.02 -15.10
N GLY A 25 1.50 2.50 -14.22
CA GLY A 25 1.35 1.18 -13.61
C GLY A 25 0.08 1.06 -12.76
N VAL A 26 -0.24 2.09 -11.98
CA VAL A 26 -1.46 2.14 -11.15
C VAL A 26 -2.72 2.29 -12.01
N GLU A 27 -2.65 3.05 -13.09
CA GLU A 27 -3.78 3.25 -14.01
C GLU A 27 -4.26 1.94 -14.65
N THR A 28 -3.33 1.01 -14.92
CA THR A 28 -3.65 -0.29 -15.54
C THR A 28 -4.60 -1.14 -14.68
N PHE A 29 -4.58 -0.96 -13.36
CA PHE A 29 -5.38 -1.75 -12.41
C PHE A 29 -6.69 -1.08 -11.97
N LYS A 30 -6.93 0.18 -12.31
CA LYS A 30 -8.11 0.94 -11.87
C LYS A 30 -9.45 0.37 -12.35
N GLY A 31 -9.50 -0.25 -13.52
CA GLY A 31 -10.75 -0.74 -14.09
C GLY A 31 -11.35 -1.98 -13.40
N SER A 32 -10.51 -2.84 -12.80
CA SER A 32 -10.92 -4.08 -12.14
C SER A 32 -9.89 -4.51 -11.09
N PRO A 33 -9.75 -3.81 -9.96
CA PRO A 33 -8.66 -4.03 -9.02
C PRO A 33 -8.65 -5.44 -8.42
N ILE A 34 -9.80 -5.98 -8.09
CA ILE A 34 -9.92 -7.34 -7.50
C ILE A 34 -9.53 -8.41 -8.53
N ARG A 35 -9.99 -8.26 -9.77
CA ARG A 35 -9.64 -9.19 -10.86
C ARG A 35 -8.15 -9.14 -11.18
N SER A 36 -7.58 -7.95 -11.20
CA SER A 36 -6.16 -7.74 -11.42
C SER A 36 -5.33 -8.34 -10.28
N LEU A 37 -5.72 -8.12 -9.04
CA LEU A 37 -5.08 -8.72 -7.87
C LEU A 37 -5.10 -10.26 -7.94
N ALA A 38 -6.26 -10.85 -8.20
CA ALA A 38 -6.39 -12.31 -8.30
C ALA A 38 -5.49 -12.87 -9.41
N ARG A 39 -5.47 -12.23 -10.57
CA ARG A 39 -4.63 -12.63 -11.71
C ARG A 39 -3.14 -12.57 -11.36
N GLU A 40 -2.67 -11.45 -10.84
CA GLU A 40 -1.25 -11.25 -10.52
C GLU A 40 -0.78 -12.21 -9.42
N VAL A 41 -1.55 -12.36 -8.35
CA VAL A 41 -1.20 -13.29 -7.25
C VAL A 41 -1.17 -14.73 -7.75
N CYS A 42 -2.15 -15.17 -8.53
CA CYS A 42 -2.18 -16.54 -9.06
C CYS A 42 -1.02 -16.78 -10.03
N GLN A 43 -0.73 -15.83 -10.91
CA GLN A 43 0.37 -15.95 -11.87
C GLN A 43 1.71 -16.00 -11.15
N ASN A 44 2.00 -15.08 -10.25
CA ASN A 44 3.25 -15.07 -9.50
C ASN A 44 3.44 -16.35 -8.69
N SER A 45 2.36 -16.88 -8.11
CA SER A 45 2.40 -18.13 -7.35
C SER A 45 2.68 -19.34 -8.24
N LEU A 46 2.12 -19.37 -9.44
CA LEU A 46 2.40 -20.43 -10.43
C LEU A 46 3.83 -20.37 -10.95
N ASP A 47 4.33 -19.17 -11.24
CA ASP A 47 5.69 -18.95 -11.76
C ASP A 47 6.77 -19.30 -10.71
N ALA A 48 6.44 -19.18 -9.42
CA ALA A 48 7.34 -19.45 -8.30
C ALA A 48 7.23 -20.88 -7.73
N LYS A 49 6.44 -21.78 -8.36
CA LYS A 49 6.31 -23.14 -7.82
C LYS A 49 7.63 -23.91 -7.89
N ILE A 50 7.88 -24.73 -6.88
CA ILE A 50 9.14 -25.48 -6.74
C ILE A 50 9.14 -26.75 -7.60
N THR A 51 7.99 -27.42 -7.73
CA THR A 51 7.83 -28.66 -8.48
C THR A 51 6.58 -28.64 -9.36
N ASP A 52 6.61 -29.34 -10.48
CA ASP A 52 5.45 -29.49 -11.36
C ASP A 52 4.44 -30.55 -10.86
N SER A 53 4.86 -31.37 -9.92
CA SER A 53 4.04 -32.49 -9.40
C SER A 53 3.01 -32.09 -8.36
N GLU A 54 3.15 -30.91 -7.74
CA GLU A 54 2.24 -30.45 -6.70
C GLU A 54 1.44 -29.21 -7.15
N PRO A 55 0.13 -29.18 -6.83
CA PRO A 55 -0.69 -28.02 -7.14
C PRO A 55 -0.31 -26.82 -6.26
N VAL A 56 -0.36 -25.61 -6.84
CA VAL A 56 -0.25 -24.37 -6.08
C VAL A 56 -1.59 -24.05 -5.44
N ARG A 57 -1.58 -23.79 -4.12
CA ARG A 57 -2.76 -23.36 -3.38
C ARG A 57 -2.63 -21.86 -3.07
N VAL A 58 -3.63 -21.09 -3.47
CA VAL A 58 -3.77 -19.68 -3.13
C VAL A 58 -5.04 -19.51 -2.29
N GLU A 59 -4.93 -18.82 -1.17
CA GLU A 59 -6.03 -18.57 -0.25
C GLU A 59 -6.16 -17.06 0.01
N PHE A 60 -7.36 -16.53 -0.17
CA PHE A 60 -7.69 -15.16 0.16
C PHE A 60 -8.58 -15.14 1.40
N ARG A 61 -8.20 -14.37 2.39
CA ARG A 61 -8.99 -14.18 3.61
C ARG A 61 -9.26 -12.68 3.80
N LEU A 62 -10.50 -12.36 4.07
CA LEU A 62 -10.95 -11.02 4.39
C LEU A 62 -11.33 -10.96 5.86
N PHE A 63 -10.73 -10.05 6.61
CA PHE A 63 -10.99 -9.89 8.04
C PHE A 63 -10.82 -8.43 8.47
N THR A 64 -11.31 -8.11 9.66
CA THR A 64 -11.18 -6.78 10.25
C THR A 64 -10.17 -6.81 11.38
N ILE A 65 -9.28 -5.83 11.41
CA ILE A 65 -8.33 -5.64 12.51
C ILE A 65 -8.51 -4.25 13.12
N ASN A 66 -8.13 -4.11 14.39
CA ASN A 66 -8.01 -2.79 14.98
C ASN A 66 -6.87 -2.02 14.32
N SER A 67 -7.06 -0.75 14.10
CA SER A 67 -6.02 0.09 13.50
C SER A 67 -4.76 0.17 14.37
N SER A 68 -4.87 -0.02 15.68
CA SER A 68 -3.74 -0.11 16.62
C SER A 68 -2.87 -1.34 16.42
N GLU A 69 -3.38 -2.38 15.78
CA GLU A 69 -2.65 -3.61 15.48
C GLU A 69 -1.80 -3.51 14.21
N VAL A 70 -1.95 -2.43 13.43
CA VAL A 70 -1.14 -2.19 12.23
C VAL A 70 0.30 -1.83 12.65
N PRO A 71 1.30 -2.64 12.33
CA PRO A 71 2.67 -2.35 12.70
C PRO A 71 3.17 -1.05 12.08
N GLY A 72 3.77 -0.17 12.90
CA GLY A 72 4.32 1.09 12.43
C GLY A 72 3.29 2.13 11.99
N ARG A 73 2.04 1.99 12.41
CA ARG A 73 0.94 2.91 12.05
C ARG A 73 1.28 4.37 12.31
N ASP A 74 1.81 4.69 13.50
CA ASP A 74 2.10 6.07 13.88
C ASP A 74 3.16 6.69 12.96
N TYR A 75 4.15 5.90 12.59
CA TYR A 75 5.17 6.31 11.62
C TYR A 75 4.60 6.50 10.21
N LEU A 76 3.73 5.62 9.77
CA LEU A 76 3.02 5.75 8.49
C LEU A 76 2.17 7.04 8.45
N GLU A 77 1.47 7.34 9.54
CA GLU A 77 0.68 8.56 9.69
C GLU A 77 1.56 9.83 9.62
N GLU A 78 2.71 9.81 10.29
CA GLU A 78 3.70 10.89 10.20
C GLU A 78 4.18 11.12 8.75
N VAL A 79 4.47 10.05 8.03
CA VAL A 79 4.87 10.12 6.62
C VAL A 79 3.75 10.70 5.75
N PHE A 80 2.50 10.33 5.99
CA PHE A 80 1.36 10.93 5.27
C PHE A 80 1.22 12.42 5.55
N HIS A 81 1.43 12.87 6.78
CA HIS A 81 1.42 14.30 7.11
C HIS A 81 2.54 15.06 6.40
N LYS A 82 3.76 14.56 6.45
CA LYS A 82 4.91 15.17 5.73
C LYS A 82 4.67 15.23 4.22
N SER A 83 4.11 14.17 3.66
CA SER A 83 3.76 14.13 2.23
C SER A 83 2.66 15.14 1.88
N LEU A 84 1.66 15.28 2.74
CA LEU A 84 0.59 16.25 2.54
C LEU A 84 1.12 17.69 2.56
N ASP A 85 2.02 18.01 3.49
CA ASP A 85 2.65 19.32 3.59
C ASP A 85 3.46 19.64 2.34
N TYR A 86 4.28 18.69 1.90
CA TYR A 86 5.07 18.81 0.67
C TYR A 86 4.20 19.07 -0.56
N TRP A 87 3.21 18.25 -0.81
CA TRP A 87 2.34 18.37 -1.98
C TRP A 87 1.41 19.57 -1.90
N SER A 88 1.06 20.02 -0.70
CA SER A 88 0.31 21.28 -0.51
C SER A 88 1.13 22.49 -0.95
N ALA A 89 2.42 22.51 -0.65
CA ALA A 89 3.34 23.55 -1.10
C ALA A 89 3.51 23.56 -2.64
N GLN A 90 3.43 22.39 -3.28
CA GLN A 90 3.54 22.22 -4.74
C GLN A 90 2.24 22.51 -5.50
N LYS A 91 1.16 22.90 -4.82
CA LYS A 91 -0.18 23.13 -5.41
C LYS A 91 -0.73 21.92 -6.16
N ALA A 92 -0.38 20.72 -5.74
CA ALA A 92 -0.81 19.46 -6.34
C ALA A 92 -2.15 18.98 -5.72
N ASP A 93 -3.26 19.50 -6.21
CA ASP A 93 -4.58 19.26 -5.60
C ASP A 93 -5.00 17.79 -5.56
N LYS A 94 -4.70 17.02 -6.60
CA LYS A 94 -5.00 15.58 -6.62
C LYS A 94 -4.26 14.82 -5.52
N ALA A 95 -2.98 15.13 -5.31
CA ALA A 95 -2.17 14.52 -4.25
C ALA A 95 -2.68 14.91 -2.86
N LYS A 96 -3.08 16.17 -2.68
CA LYS A 96 -3.67 16.66 -1.41
C LYS A 96 -4.96 15.92 -1.06
N ILE A 97 -5.87 15.77 -2.01
CA ILE A 97 -7.15 15.07 -1.82
C ILE A 97 -6.89 13.61 -1.45
N PHE A 98 -6.00 12.94 -2.18
CA PHE A 98 -5.62 11.57 -1.89
C PHE A 98 -5.04 11.41 -0.49
N LEU A 99 -4.04 12.20 -0.13
CA LEU A 99 -3.35 12.10 1.17
C LEU A 99 -4.27 12.44 2.34
N ARG A 100 -5.16 13.42 2.21
CA ARG A 100 -6.19 13.70 3.23
C ARG A 100 -7.12 12.52 3.45
N ARG A 101 -7.49 11.83 2.36
CA ARG A 101 -8.30 10.61 2.45
C ARG A 101 -7.55 9.48 3.16
N GLN A 102 -6.28 9.28 2.86
CA GLN A 102 -5.46 8.27 3.53
C GLN A 102 -5.29 8.56 5.03
N LEU A 103 -5.04 9.80 5.41
CA LEU A 103 -4.98 10.22 6.81
C LEU A 103 -6.29 9.96 7.56
N LYS A 104 -7.43 10.23 6.92
CA LYS A 104 -8.74 9.92 7.51
C LYS A 104 -8.93 8.42 7.71
N LEU A 105 -8.50 7.59 6.77
CA LEU A 105 -8.57 6.13 6.87
C LEU A 105 -7.61 5.58 7.94
N SER A 106 -6.40 6.12 8.05
CA SER A 106 -5.42 5.70 9.06
C SER A 106 -5.88 5.98 10.50
N LYS A 107 -6.76 6.95 10.69
CA LYS A 107 -7.37 7.30 11.98
C LYS A 107 -8.63 6.50 12.31
N ALA A 108 -9.12 5.69 11.40
CA ALA A 108 -10.26 4.81 11.66
C ALA A 108 -9.94 3.80 12.77
N GLN A 109 -10.95 3.43 13.58
CA GLN A 109 -10.76 2.48 14.68
C GLN A 109 -10.46 1.06 14.20
N SER A 110 -10.98 0.69 13.03
CA SER A 110 -10.77 -0.62 12.43
C SER A 110 -10.55 -0.52 10.93
N LEU A 111 -9.79 -1.46 10.41
CA LEU A 111 -9.48 -1.58 8.99
C LEU A 111 -9.93 -2.95 8.47
N LEU A 112 -10.43 -2.98 7.26
CA LEU A 112 -10.72 -4.19 6.53
C LEU A 112 -9.44 -4.65 5.80
N VAL A 113 -9.01 -5.87 6.07
CA VAL A 113 -7.77 -6.47 5.55
C VAL A 113 -8.07 -7.74 4.78
#